data_981f9332874149bbdf00822cfbb7f28f
#
_entry.id   981f9332874149bbdf00822cfbb7f28f
#
_cell.length_a   1.000
_cell.length_b   1.000
_cell.length_c   1.000
_cell.angle_alpha   90.00
_cell.angle_beta   90.00
_cell.angle_gamma   90.00
#
_symmetry.space_group_name_H-M   'P 1'
#
loop_
_entity.id
_entity.type
_entity.pdbx_description
1 polymer ?
#
loop_
_entity_poly.entity_id
_entity_poly.type
_entity_poly.pdbx_seq_one_letter_code
_entity_poly.pdbx_strand_id
1 'polypeptide(L)'
;MGGAPIPLLHAMTVAELARLFNTERGIGADLEVVAMRGWRREAWFDQTGLRWVDPSPNMRNLHQALLYPGIGAIEGSNLSVGRGTDTPFEQIGAPWIDGPELARELNTRRLPGVRVYPLRFSPTSSRFVGELCDGVFFIVTDRDAVRPVRLGLEVAAALYRLYGDQFDLDAVARLLGSRDTLARIRAGDPPWEIAAGWAEGEA
;
A
#
# COMPACT_ATOMS: atom_id res chain seq x y z
N MET A 1 -8.31 -9.46 -7.13
CA MET A 1 -9.38 -9.65 -6.15
C MET A 1 -8.97 -10.77 -5.24
N GLY A 2 -8.98 -10.52 -3.93
CA GLY A 2 -8.81 -11.58 -2.95
C GLY A 2 -10.00 -12.56 -3.01
N GLY A 3 -9.73 -13.85 -2.85
CA GLY A 3 -10.78 -14.88 -2.90
C GLY A 3 -11.64 -14.98 -1.63
N ALA A 4 -11.44 -14.11 -0.65
CA ALA A 4 -12.15 -14.10 0.63
C ALA A 4 -12.27 -12.68 1.19
N PRO A 5 -13.34 -12.39 1.95
CA PRO A 5 -13.55 -11.11 2.61
C PRO A 5 -12.73 -11.05 3.92
N ILE A 6 -11.43 -10.96 3.77
CA ILE A 6 -10.49 -10.75 4.89
C ILE A 6 -9.81 -9.41 4.75
N PRO A 7 -9.40 -8.75 5.85
CA PRO A 7 -8.63 -7.51 5.82
C PRO A 7 -7.37 -7.63 4.96
N LEU A 8 -6.98 -6.56 4.30
CA LEU A 8 -5.74 -6.54 3.50
C LEU A 8 -4.50 -6.81 4.36
N LEU A 9 -4.49 -6.29 5.58
CA LEU A 9 -3.48 -6.55 6.61
C LEU A 9 -4.06 -7.46 7.70
N HIS A 10 -4.29 -8.72 7.35
CA HIS A 10 -4.91 -9.70 8.23
C HIS A 10 -3.99 -10.27 9.33
N ALA A 11 -2.72 -9.92 9.35
CA ALA A 11 -1.72 -10.33 10.33
C ALA A 11 -1.59 -11.86 10.58
N MET A 12 -2.20 -12.70 9.76
CA MET A 12 -2.13 -14.16 9.88
C MET A 12 -0.91 -14.72 9.15
N THR A 13 -0.34 -15.79 9.72
CA THR A 13 0.65 -16.62 9.02
C THR A 13 -0.02 -17.39 7.88
N VAL A 14 0.79 -17.91 6.95
CA VAL A 14 0.28 -18.78 5.87
C VAL A 14 -0.44 -20.01 6.43
N ALA A 15 0.05 -20.58 7.54
CA ALA A 15 -0.57 -21.72 8.19
C ALA A 15 -1.94 -21.36 8.82
N GLU A 16 -2.04 -20.19 9.45
CA GLU A 16 -3.30 -19.69 10.01
C GLU A 16 -4.33 -19.45 8.90
N LEU A 17 -3.93 -18.83 7.79
CA LEU A 17 -4.79 -18.66 6.61
C LEU A 17 -5.23 -20.01 6.03
N ALA A 18 -4.34 -20.98 5.90
CA ALA A 18 -4.66 -22.31 5.39
C ALA A 18 -5.70 -22.99 6.27
N ARG A 19 -5.54 -22.93 7.61
CA ARG A 19 -6.52 -23.48 8.56
C ARG A 19 -7.85 -22.78 8.49
N LEU A 20 -7.85 -21.43 8.43
CA LEU A 20 -9.07 -20.64 8.30
C LEU A 20 -9.88 -21.09 7.07
N PHE A 21 -9.26 -21.10 5.91
CA PHE A 21 -9.95 -21.47 4.67
C PHE A 21 -10.35 -22.95 4.64
N ASN A 22 -9.52 -23.84 5.19
CA ASN A 22 -9.86 -25.25 5.28
C ASN A 22 -11.14 -25.47 6.10
N THR A 23 -11.27 -24.73 7.21
CA THR A 23 -12.44 -24.80 8.09
C THR A 23 -13.66 -24.09 7.47
N GLU A 24 -13.52 -22.81 7.12
CA GLU A 24 -14.66 -21.98 6.69
C GLU A 24 -15.28 -22.44 5.35
N ARG A 25 -14.44 -22.98 4.46
CA ARG A 25 -14.90 -23.47 3.15
C ARG A 25 -15.15 -24.95 3.09
N GLY A 26 -14.99 -25.67 4.21
CA GLY A 26 -15.19 -27.11 4.27
C GLY A 26 -14.29 -27.90 3.29
N ILE A 27 -13.02 -27.42 3.06
CA ILE A 27 -12.14 -28.01 2.05
C ILE A 27 -11.77 -29.46 2.43
N GLY A 28 -11.60 -29.73 3.73
CA GLY A 28 -11.28 -31.06 4.25
C GLY A 28 -9.85 -31.53 3.94
N ALA A 29 -8.94 -30.60 3.63
CA ALA A 29 -7.53 -30.94 3.40
C ALA A 29 -6.86 -31.39 4.72
N ASP A 30 -6.02 -32.43 4.64
CA ASP A 30 -5.14 -32.80 5.73
C ASP A 30 -3.96 -31.84 5.78
N LEU A 31 -3.91 -30.99 6.82
CA LEU A 31 -2.98 -29.90 6.93
C LEU A 31 -1.91 -30.21 8.01
N GLU A 32 -0.69 -30.47 7.58
CA GLU A 32 0.47 -30.49 8.46
C GLU A 32 1.16 -29.13 8.47
N VAL A 33 1.33 -28.53 9.65
CA VAL A 33 1.97 -27.24 9.84
C VAL A 33 3.31 -27.39 10.52
N VAL A 34 4.37 -27.01 9.80
CA VAL A 34 5.72 -26.90 10.36
C VAL A 34 5.93 -25.47 10.87
N ALA A 35 5.85 -25.30 12.18
CA ALA A 35 5.98 -23.99 12.80
C ALA A 35 7.44 -23.50 12.83
N MET A 36 7.65 -22.20 12.59
CA MET A 36 8.94 -21.54 12.79
C MET A 36 9.28 -21.46 14.29
N ARG A 37 10.53 -21.78 14.63
CA ARG A 37 11.02 -21.64 16.00
C ARG A 37 11.42 -20.19 16.26
N GLY A 38 11.03 -19.65 17.43
CA GLY A 38 11.42 -18.33 17.88
C GLY A 38 10.75 -17.17 17.12
N TRP A 39 9.79 -17.45 16.23
CA TRP A 39 9.02 -16.40 15.56
C TRP A 39 8.05 -15.74 16.53
N ARG A 40 7.93 -14.41 16.40
CA ARG A 40 6.96 -13.59 17.12
C ARG A 40 6.24 -12.68 16.13
N ARG A 41 4.93 -12.51 16.28
CA ARG A 41 4.07 -11.76 15.36
C ARG A 41 4.45 -10.28 15.27
N GLU A 42 4.85 -9.70 16.39
CA GLU A 42 5.25 -8.30 16.51
C GLU A 42 6.68 -8.00 16.02
N ALA A 43 7.45 -9.03 15.68
CA ALA A 43 8.82 -8.85 15.24
C ALA A 43 8.91 -8.34 13.80
N TRP A 44 9.68 -7.29 13.58
CA TRP A 44 10.08 -6.88 12.25
C TRP A 44 11.10 -7.85 11.66
N PHE A 45 11.13 -7.99 10.32
CA PHE A 45 12.01 -8.95 9.64
C PHE A 45 13.50 -8.74 10.00
N ASP A 46 13.97 -7.49 10.08
CA ASP A 46 15.35 -7.15 10.42
C ASP A 46 15.74 -7.55 11.87
N GLN A 47 14.78 -7.73 12.76
CA GLN A 47 15.00 -8.22 14.12
C GLN A 47 15.19 -9.74 14.18
N THR A 48 14.94 -10.46 13.10
CA THR A 48 15.09 -11.91 13.04
C THR A 48 16.54 -12.36 12.82
N GLY A 49 17.43 -11.45 12.42
CA GLY A 49 18.81 -11.77 12.02
C GLY A 49 18.92 -12.49 10.67
N LEU A 50 17.80 -12.73 9.98
CA LEU A 50 17.79 -13.35 8.66
C LEU A 50 18.15 -12.32 7.58
N ARG A 51 18.83 -12.81 6.54
CA ARG A 51 19.10 -11.99 5.36
C ARG A 51 17.81 -11.74 4.59
N TRP A 52 17.57 -10.49 4.16
CA TRP A 52 16.51 -10.17 3.23
C TRP A 52 16.74 -10.90 1.89
N VAL A 53 15.75 -11.61 1.44
CA VAL A 53 15.68 -12.20 0.10
C VAL A 53 14.45 -11.60 -0.56
N ASP A 54 14.65 -10.99 -1.72
CA ASP A 54 13.59 -10.26 -2.42
C ASP A 54 12.40 -11.18 -2.75
N PRO A 55 11.24 -11.01 -2.10
CA PRO A 55 10.05 -11.83 -2.42
C PRO A 55 9.50 -11.49 -3.81
N SER A 56 9.93 -10.38 -4.40
CA SER A 56 9.62 -9.91 -5.73
C SER A 56 10.76 -8.99 -6.22
N PRO A 57 11.03 -8.90 -7.53
CA PRO A 57 12.03 -7.96 -8.07
C PRO A 57 11.82 -6.49 -7.68
N ASN A 58 10.59 -6.13 -7.30
CA ASN A 58 10.23 -4.79 -6.84
C ASN A 58 10.00 -4.71 -5.32
N MET A 59 10.49 -5.69 -4.55
CA MET A 59 10.38 -5.72 -3.10
C MET A 59 11.76 -5.98 -2.50
N ARG A 60 12.67 -4.99 -2.60
CA ARG A 60 14.10 -5.15 -2.34
C ARG A 60 14.51 -4.87 -0.90
N ASN A 61 13.61 -4.30 -0.11
CA ASN A 61 13.88 -3.95 1.28
C ASN A 61 12.59 -3.90 2.11
N LEU A 62 12.76 -3.76 3.43
CA LEU A 62 11.67 -3.74 4.39
C LEU A 62 10.78 -2.50 4.26
N HIS A 63 11.34 -1.32 3.86
CA HIS A 63 10.54 -0.11 3.67
C HIS A 63 9.55 -0.28 2.51
N GLN A 64 10.00 -0.90 1.41
CA GLN A 64 9.13 -1.23 0.28
C GLN A 64 8.01 -2.18 0.70
N ALA A 65 8.33 -3.21 1.49
CA ALA A 65 7.34 -4.13 2.03
C ALA A 65 6.32 -3.44 2.94
N LEU A 66 6.77 -2.50 3.79
CA LEU A 66 5.91 -1.72 4.68
C LEU A 66 4.95 -0.81 3.90
N LEU A 67 5.43 -0.11 2.87
CA LEU A 67 4.62 0.84 2.11
C LEU A 67 3.72 0.16 1.07
N TYR A 68 4.09 -1.05 0.62
CA TYR A 68 3.42 -1.78 -0.46
C TYR A 68 1.91 -1.95 -0.26
N PRO A 69 1.36 -2.32 0.92
CA PRO A 69 -0.08 -2.50 1.07
C PRO A 69 -0.91 -1.25 0.73
N GLY A 70 -0.35 -0.07 0.94
CA GLY A 70 -0.99 1.20 0.60
C GLY A 70 -0.68 1.67 -0.82
N ILE A 71 0.59 1.80 -1.14
CA ILE A 71 1.03 2.31 -2.45
C ILE A 71 0.72 1.31 -3.57
N GLY A 72 0.83 0.00 -3.30
CA GLY A 72 0.41 -1.04 -4.24
C GLY A 72 -1.10 -1.05 -4.49
N ALA A 73 -1.93 -0.67 -3.51
CA ALA A 73 -3.38 -0.60 -3.69
C ALA A 73 -3.79 0.45 -4.74
N ILE A 74 -3.03 1.53 -4.91
CA ILE A 74 -3.28 2.58 -5.91
C ILE A 74 -2.57 2.35 -7.24
N GLU A 75 -1.76 1.33 -7.37
CA GLU A 75 -1.01 1.00 -8.60
C GLU A 75 -1.92 0.75 -9.81
N GLY A 76 -3.15 0.32 -9.58
CA GLY A 76 -4.15 0.11 -10.64
C GLY A 76 -4.49 1.37 -11.43
N SER A 77 -4.27 2.56 -10.85
CA SER A 77 -4.56 3.86 -11.45
C SER A 77 -3.54 4.25 -12.53
N ASN A 78 -3.64 5.48 -13.01
CA ASN A 78 -2.72 6.06 -14.00
C ASN A 78 -1.47 6.71 -13.36
N LEU A 79 -0.92 6.06 -12.32
CA LEU A 79 0.31 6.46 -11.63
C LEU A 79 1.46 5.49 -11.87
N SER A 80 2.69 6.00 -11.89
CA SER A 80 3.87 5.20 -11.58
C SER A 80 4.00 5.08 -10.06
N VAL A 81 4.18 3.86 -9.57
CA VAL A 81 4.51 3.57 -8.16
C VAL A 81 6.01 3.26 -7.99
N GLY A 82 6.83 3.83 -8.85
CA GLY A 82 8.28 3.68 -8.81
C GLY A 82 8.82 2.38 -9.39
N ARG A 83 8.00 1.51 -10.00
CA ARG A 83 8.53 0.35 -10.73
C ARG A 83 9.40 0.81 -11.89
N GLY A 84 10.52 0.12 -12.11
CA GLY A 84 11.54 0.56 -13.07
C GLY A 84 12.50 1.61 -12.52
N THR A 85 12.48 1.86 -11.21
CA THR A 85 13.47 2.65 -10.46
C THR A 85 14.11 1.80 -9.37
N ASP A 86 15.05 2.35 -8.61
CA ASP A 86 15.67 1.65 -7.48
C ASP A 86 14.78 1.61 -6.22
N THR A 87 13.71 2.43 -6.19
CA THR A 87 12.83 2.63 -5.03
C THR A 87 11.35 2.38 -5.33
N PRO A 88 10.98 1.16 -5.84
CA PRO A 88 9.57 0.82 -6.05
C PRO A 88 8.78 0.95 -4.75
N PHE A 89 7.56 1.48 -4.83
CA PHE A 89 6.65 1.73 -3.70
C PHE A 89 7.09 2.76 -2.66
N GLU A 90 8.33 3.25 -2.73
CA GLU A 90 8.79 4.37 -1.90
C GLU A 90 8.52 5.73 -2.56
N GLN A 91 8.08 5.72 -3.82
CA GLN A 91 7.75 6.92 -4.59
C GLN A 91 6.55 6.68 -5.51
N ILE A 92 5.87 7.78 -5.82
CA ILE A 92 4.82 7.82 -6.85
C ILE A 92 5.04 9.05 -7.74
N GLY A 93 4.56 8.96 -8.98
CA GLY A 93 4.59 10.12 -9.87
C GLY A 93 3.88 9.88 -11.19
N ALA A 94 3.71 10.98 -11.92
CA ALA A 94 3.20 10.99 -13.28
C ALA A 94 3.64 12.28 -14.00
N PRO A 95 3.60 12.34 -15.34
CA PRO A 95 3.94 13.58 -16.07
C PRO A 95 3.01 14.76 -15.78
N TRP A 96 1.83 14.51 -15.26
CA TRP A 96 0.78 15.51 -14.98
C TRP A 96 0.74 15.96 -13.51
N ILE A 97 1.58 15.44 -12.62
CA ILE A 97 1.63 15.82 -11.22
C ILE A 97 2.52 17.05 -11.02
N ASP A 98 2.15 17.92 -10.08
CA ASP A 98 3.02 18.92 -9.45
C ASP A 98 3.55 18.32 -8.13
N GLY A 99 4.79 17.86 -8.12
CA GLY A 99 5.39 17.18 -6.96
C GLY A 99 5.45 18.06 -5.71
N PRO A 100 5.91 19.33 -5.79
CA PRO A 100 5.87 20.29 -4.69
C PRO A 100 4.47 20.50 -4.10
N GLU A 101 3.44 20.60 -4.94
CA GLU A 101 2.06 20.76 -4.48
C GLU A 101 1.56 19.50 -3.78
N LEU A 102 1.76 18.33 -4.38
CA LEU A 102 1.38 17.05 -3.79
C LEU A 102 2.12 16.79 -2.46
N ALA A 103 3.42 17.09 -2.38
CA ALA A 103 4.19 16.92 -1.16
C ALA A 103 3.67 17.82 -0.03
N ARG A 104 3.34 19.07 -0.34
CA ARG A 104 2.76 20.02 0.63
C ARG A 104 1.41 19.50 1.13
N GLU A 105 0.54 19.08 0.22
CA GLU A 105 -0.77 18.53 0.55
C GLU A 105 -0.66 17.32 1.47
N LEU A 106 0.17 16.33 1.13
CA LEU A 106 0.34 15.13 1.93
C LEU A 106 0.94 15.42 3.32
N ASN A 107 1.89 16.35 3.43
CA ASN A 107 2.49 16.71 4.72
C ASN A 107 1.49 17.46 5.63
N THR A 108 0.50 18.22 5.09
CA THR A 108 -0.54 18.85 5.91
C THR A 108 -1.47 17.81 6.55
N ARG A 109 -1.60 16.63 5.98
CA ARG A 109 -2.43 15.52 6.49
C ARG A 109 -1.82 14.81 7.70
N ARG A 110 -0.58 15.14 8.08
CA ARG A 110 0.12 14.60 9.26
C ARG A 110 0.11 13.07 9.28
N LEU A 111 0.54 12.47 8.18
CA LEU A 111 0.60 11.01 8.02
C LEU A 111 1.47 10.38 9.11
N PRO A 112 0.93 9.43 9.92
CA PRO A 112 1.71 8.85 11.01
C PRO A 112 2.94 8.11 10.49
N GLY A 113 4.12 8.42 11.05
CA GLY A 113 5.38 7.75 10.73
C GLY A 113 5.91 7.98 9.33
N VAL A 114 5.34 8.94 8.56
CA VAL A 114 5.75 9.24 7.18
C VAL A 114 5.94 10.73 6.99
N ARG A 115 6.99 11.08 6.21
CA ARG A 115 7.19 12.40 5.63
C ARG A 115 7.33 12.28 4.13
N VAL A 116 6.97 13.33 3.42
CA VAL A 116 6.90 13.32 1.96
C VAL A 116 7.71 14.51 1.41
N TYR A 117 8.56 14.25 0.41
CA TYR A 117 9.25 15.31 -0.31
C TYR A 117 9.06 15.16 -1.82
N PRO A 118 9.11 16.26 -2.59
CA PRO A 118 8.97 16.21 -4.03
C PRO A 118 10.22 15.62 -4.68
N LEU A 119 10.03 14.85 -5.76
CA LEU A 119 11.12 14.38 -6.61
C LEU A 119 10.68 14.28 -8.05
N ARG A 120 11.67 14.16 -8.94
CA ARG A 120 11.48 13.80 -10.35
C ARG A 120 12.23 12.53 -10.67
N PHE A 121 11.62 11.68 -11.50
CA PHE A 121 12.23 10.43 -11.93
C PHE A 121 11.71 9.99 -13.29
N SER A 122 12.48 9.16 -13.99
CA SER A 122 12.06 8.54 -15.24
C SER A 122 12.15 7.02 -15.07
N PRO A 123 11.03 6.29 -15.05
CA PRO A 123 11.05 4.83 -14.93
C PRO A 123 11.72 4.18 -16.16
N THR A 124 12.47 3.11 -15.93
CA THR A 124 13.08 2.29 -17.02
C THR A 124 12.18 1.14 -17.46
N SER A 125 11.06 0.91 -16.75
CA SER A 125 10.06 -0.10 -17.09
C SER A 125 8.70 0.27 -16.48
N SER A 126 7.63 -0.47 -16.86
CA SER A 126 6.27 -0.27 -16.39
C SER A 126 5.64 1.05 -16.90
N ARG A 127 4.82 1.71 -16.09
CA ARG A 127 4.12 2.93 -16.49
C ARG A 127 5.07 4.11 -16.65
N PHE A 128 4.87 4.90 -17.71
CA PHE A 128 5.67 6.09 -18.06
C PHE A 128 7.16 5.79 -18.31
N VAL A 129 7.47 4.61 -18.88
CA VAL A 129 8.85 4.25 -19.25
C VAL A 129 9.49 5.31 -20.14
N GLY A 130 10.63 5.85 -19.69
CA GLY A 130 11.38 6.90 -20.40
C GLY A 130 10.80 8.30 -20.29
N GLU A 131 9.60 8.48 -19.72
CA GLU A 131 8.99 9.79 -19.50
C GLU A 131 9.46 10.40 -18.16
N LEU A 132 9.61 11.71 -18.12
CA LEU A 132 9.87 12.40 -16.87
C LEU A 132 8.57 12.51 -16.06
N CYS A 133 8.54 11.85 -14.93
CA CYS A 133 7.48 11.99 -13.93
C CYS A 133 7.88 13.01 -12.86
N ASP A 134 6.99 13.91 -12.53
CA ASP A 134 7.05 14.67 -11.28
C ASP A 134 6.22 13.94 -10.22
N GLY A 135 6.60 14.04 -8.96
CA GLY A 135 5.92 13.27 -7.92
C GLY A 135 6.51 13.43 -6.53
N VAL A 136 6.34 12.41 -5.71
CA VAL A 136 6.76 12.44 -4.32
C VAL A 136 7.44 11.14 -3.90
N PHE A 137 8.34 11.27 -2.90
CA PHE A 137 8.98 10.18 -2.20
C PHE A 137 8.48 10.12 -0.75
N PHE A 138 8.30 8.91 -0.21
CA PHE A 138 7.85 8.65 1.15
C PHE A 138 9.02 8.25 2.03
N ILE A 139 9.34 9.07 3.03
CA ILE A 139 10.32 8.76 4.07
C ILE A 139 9.58 8.14 5.25
N VAL A 140 9.92 6.90 5.60
CA VAL A 140 9.48 6.29 6.84
C VAL A 140 10.32 6.84 8.00
N THR A 141 9.70 7.63 8.87
CA THR A 141 10.33 8.24 10.05
C THR A 141 10.08 7.43 11.32
N ASP A 142 8.97 6.70 11.38
CA ASP A 142 8.60 5.79 12.46
C ASP A 142 7.76 4.65 11.89
N ARG A 143 8.38 3.49 11.70
CA ARG A 143 7.74 2.33 11.08
C ARG A 143 6.59 1.75 11.91
N ASP A 144 6.65 1.89 13.24
CA ASP A 144 5.62 1.37 14.14
C ASP A 144 4.34 2.23 14.11
N ALA A 145 4.48 3.51 13.76
CA ALA A 145 3.37 4.44 13.58
C ALA A 145 2.71 4.34 12.20
N VAL A 146 3.40 3.82 11.17
CA VAL A 146 2.86 3.75 9.80
C VAL A 146 1.60 2.89 9.76
N ARG A 147 0.59 3.41 9.07
CA ARG A 147 -0.65 2.70 8.74
C ARG A 147 -0.75 2.62 7.22
N PRO A 148 -0.16 1.58 6.58
CA PRO A 148 0.10 1.61 5.14
C PRO A 148 -1.17 1.66 4.29
N VAL A 149 -2.24 0.96 4.63
CA VAL A 149 -3.49 1.02 3.86
C VAL A 149 -4.12 2.41 3.97
N ARG A 150 -4.14 3.01 5.18
CA ARG A 150 -4.58 4.39 5.36
C ARG A 150 -3.72 5.36 4.55
N LEU A 151 -2.39 5.17 4.52
CA LEU A 151 -1.50 5.98 3.68
C LEU A 151 -1.93 5.95 2.21
N GLY A 152 -2.24 4.77 1.65
CA GLY A 152 -2.75 4.65 0.29
C GLY A 152 -4.04 5.45 0.05
N LEU A 153 -4.98 5.41 1.01
CA LEU A 153 -6.22 6.20 0.94
C LEU A 153 -5.96 7.70 1.00
N GLU A 154 -5.08 8.15 1.89
CA GLU A 154 -4.70 9.56 2.00
C GLU A 154 -4.06 10.07 0.70
N VAL A 155 -3.21 9.24 0.08
CA VAL A 155 -2.60 9.56 -1.22
C VAL A 155 -3.66 9.62 -2.32
N ALA A 156 -4.56 8.63 -2.41
CA ALA A 156 -5.63 8.62 -3.41
C ALA A 156 -6.57 9.83 -3.25
N ALA A 157 -6.95 10.16 -2.02
CA ALA A 157 -7.78 11.33 -1.73
C ALA A 157 -7.08 12.66 -2.05
N ALA A 158 -5.77 12.77 -1.77
CA ALA A 158 -4.98 13.95 -2.12
C ALA A 158 -4.90 14.14 -3.63
N LEU A 159 -4.61 13.07 -4.37
CA LEU A 159 -4.54 13.09 -5.83
C LEU A 159 -5.88 13.45 -6.45
N TYR A 160 -6.98 12.85 -5.99
CA TYR A 160 -8.31 13.17 -6.50
C TYR A 160 -8.71 14.61 -6.18
N ARG A 161 -8.38 15.11 -4.98
CA ARG A 161 -8.65 16.50 -4.59
C ARG A 161 -7.88 17.53 -5.44
N LEU A 162 -6.61 17.24 -5.77
CA LEU A 162 -5.76 18.17 -6.52
C LEU A 162 -6.01 18.10 -8.03
N TYR A 163 -6.26 16.91 -8.57
CA TYR A 163 -6.24 16.68 -10.01
C TYR A 163 -7.59 16.19 -10.59
N GLY A 164 -8.59 15.91 -9.73
CA GLY A 164 -9.93 15.51 -10.18
C GLY A 164 -9.90 14.33 -11.14
N ASP A 165 -10.59 14.46 -12.27
CA ASP A 165 -10.72 13.41 -13.29
C ASP A 165 -9.40 13.08 -14.03
N GLN A 166 -8.34 13.87 -13.85
CA GLN A 166 -7.03 13.55 -14.39
C GLN A 166 -6.40 12.34 -13.66
N PHE A 167 -6.77 12.12 -12.39
CA PHE A 167 -6.42 10.92 -11.64
C PHE A 167 -7.49 9.84 -11.82
N ASP A 168 -7.11 8.70 -12.39
CA ASP A 168 -8.02 7.55 -12.59
C ASP A 168 -8.31 6.83 -11.25
N LEU A 169 -9.18 7.43 -10.45
CA LEU A 169 -9.59 6.87 -9.17
C LEU A 169 -10.38 5.55 -9.34
N ASP A 170 -11.13 5.38 -10.43
CA ASP A 170 -11.92 4.15 -10.63
C ASP A 170 -11.04 2.91 -10.79
N ALA A 171 -9.91 3.05 -11.42
CA ALA A 171 -8.96 1.95 -11.60
C ALA A 171 -8.36 1.46 -10.26
N VAL A 172 -8.36 2.27 -9.21
CA VAL A 172 -7.96 1.89 -7.85
C VAL A 172 -8.86 0.78 -7.28
N ALA A 173 -10.15 0.76 -7.66
CA ALA A 173 -11.11 -0.24 -7.16
C ALA A 173 -10.65 -1.69 -7.37
N ARG A 174 -9.89 -1.94 -8.44
CA ARG A 174 -9.45 -3.29 -8.78
C ARG A 174 -8.52 -3.90 -7.74
N LEU A 175 -7.63 -3.10 -7.16
CA LEU A 175 -6.65 -3.57 -6.18
C LEU A 175 -7.11 -3.32 -4.74
N LEU A 176 -7.77 -2.20 -4.48
CA LEU A 176 -8.35 -1.88 -3.17
C LEU A 176 -9.54 -2.80 -2.81
N GLY A 177 -10.29 -3.26 -3.82
CA GLY A 177 -11.39 -4.21 -3.63
C GLY A 177 -12.70 -3.58 -3.13
N SER A 178 -12.78 -2.26 -2.92
CA SER A 178 -13.96 -1.57 -2.38
C SER A 178 -14.36 -0.38 -3.25
N ARG A 179 -15.52 -0.47 -3.88
CA ARG A 179 -16.12 0.67 -4.61
C ARG A 179 -16.73 1.71 -3.67
N ASP A 180 -17.23 1.27 -2.52
CA ASP A 180 -17.75 2.18 -1.49
C ASP A 180 -16.68 3.14 -1.00
N THR A 181 -15.48 2.63 -0.72
CA THR A 181 -14.33 3.46 -0.36
C THR A 181 -14.06 4.55 -1.39
N LEU A 182 -14.14 4.24 -2.70
CA LEU A 182 -13.91 5.25 -3.75
C LEU A 182 -15.05 6.28 -3.81
N ALA A 183 -16.30 5.84 -3.60
CA ALA A 183 -17.44 6.76 -3.52
C ALA A 183 -17.27 7.74 -2.35
N ARG A 184 -16.82 7.27 -1.21
CA ARG A 184 -16.53 8.10 -0.04
C ARG A 184 -15.37 9.06 -0.27
N ILE A 185 -14.29 8.63 -0.95
CA ILE A 185 -13.20 9.54 -1.37
C ILE A 185 -13.74 10.65 -2.28
N ARG A 186 -14.60 10.32 -3.25
CA ARG A 186 -15.24 11.31 -4.12
C ARG A 186 -16.15 12.30 -3.38
N ALA A 187 -16.84 11.81 -2.36
CA ALA A 187 -17.69 12.63 -1.49
C ALA A 187 -16.87 13.58 -0.59
N GLY A 188 -15.54 13.37 -0.51
CA GLY A 188 -14.65 14.16 0.33
C GLY A 188 -14.57 13.68 1.77
N ASP A 189 -15.04 12.46 2.06
CA ASP A 189 -14.92 11.89 3.40
C ASP A 189 -13.44 11.80 3.80
N PRO A 190 -13.11 12.12 5.05
CA PRO A 190 -11.75 11.99 5.55
C PRO A 190 -11.24 10.53 5.45
N PRO A 191 -10.09 10.27 4.84
CA PRO A 191 -9.57 8.90 4.70
C PRO A 191 -9.38 8.15 6.01
N TRP A 192 -9.11 8.85 7.11
CA TRP A 192 -9.01 8.24 8.44
C TRP A 192 -10.36 7.73 8.96
N GLU A 193 -11.48 8.40 8.63
CA GLU A 193 -12.84 7.91 8.96
C GLU A 193 -13.21 6.70 8.09
N ILE A 194 -12.81 6.71 6.81
CA ILE A 194 -13.01 5.56 5.93
C ILE A 194 -12.28 4.34 6.50
N ALA A 195 -11.01 4.51 6.88
CA ALA A 195 -10.21 3.44 7.46
C ALA A 195 -10.73 2.96 8.82
N ALA A 196 -11.24 3.87 9.67
CA ALA A 196 -11.82 3.51 10.96
C ALA A 196 -13.06 2.62 10.82
N GLY A 197 -13.88 2.83 9.79
CA GLY A 197 -15.06 2.02 9.52
C GLY A 197 -14.75 0.56 9.14
N TRP A 198 -13.50 0.22 8.83
CA TRP A 198 -13.12 -1.18 8.59
C TRP A 198 -12.83 -1.97 9.87
N ALA A 199 -12.50 -1.28 10.97
CA ALA A 199 -12.18 -1.93 12.25
C ALA A 199 -13.34 -2.76 12.82
N GLU A 200 -14.59 -2.43 12.46
CA GLU A 200 -15.75 -3.21 12.86
C GLU A 200 -15.83 -4.59 12.16
N GLY A 201 -15.12 -4.77 11.05
CA GLY A 201 -15.00 -6.04 10.34
C GLY A 201 -13.80 -6.90 10.74
N GLU A 202 -12.93 -6.38 11.64
CA GLU A 202 -11.73 -7.05 12.13
C GLU A 202 -11.92 -7.70 13.53
N ALA A 203 -13.12 -7.60 14.13
CA ALA A 203 -13.45 -8.09 15.47
C ALA A 203 -13.93 -9.55 15.49
#